data_32b2e0a9967d9df1c1b981fb5089e827
#
_entry.id   32b2e0a9967d9df1c1b981fb5089e827
#
_cell.length_a   1.000
_cell.length_b   1.000
_cell.length_c   1.000
_cell.angle_alpha   90.00
_cell.angle_beta   90.00
_cell.angle_gamma   90.00
#
_symmetry.space_group_name_H-M   'P 1'
#
loop_
_entity.id
_entity.type
_entity.pdbx_description
1 polymer ?
#
loop_
_entity_poly.entity_id
_entity_poly.type
_entity_poly.pdbx_seq_one_letter_code
_entity_poly.pdbx_strand_id
1 'polypeptide(L)'
;MSSYLVKGKGWRYDFTLKGKRYTETWFKTKREAKQTEAKKKEGIQNPEVQMIKDATPIDMEFLELINRRLDYVQEYNSVRYYTNHIYAAKRWCRLWSKMMCSEITANMIQNFIYRQKKSVSVISANMQLTMLRAMFNFGMIDPRNWISNNPTKGLAFFPVEKKVKYVPPIEDVLKVINSADPDSQDYLWVIACTMGRVSEINRLAWEDVHLKERYLYLYTRKKRGGSLTPRRIAMNKRLHGILSRRCAERDKDKPWVFWHRYWSCKLGEFKEGPYIDRKRLMKILCKHAGVKYFRYHPLRHFGASLLDHQNVPIGDIQRILGHENRKTTEIYLHSIGNSQKDAMDILDEKFEKTEKKVGNKAVI
;
A
#
# COMPACT_ATOMS: atom_id res chain seq x y z
N MET A 1 -38.28 2.26 27.90
CA MET A 1 -37.60 2.83 26.70
C MET A 1 -37.23 4.25 27.05
N SER A 2 -35.95 4.58 26.93
CA SER A 2 -35.42 5.90 27.30
C SER A 2 -35.60 7.00 26.23
N SER A 3 -35.89 6.60 24.99
CA SER A 3 -36.08 7.57 23.87
C SER A 3 -37.43 7.34 23.18
N TYR A 4 -38.26 8.36 23.12
CA TYR A 4 -39.63 8.33 22.56
C TYR A 4 -40.00 9.63 21.84
N LEU A 5 -41.02 9.56 20.99
CA LEU A 5 -41.49 10.70 20.23
C LEU A 5 -42.53 11.48 21.06
N VAL A 6 -42.36 12.79 21.14
CA VAL A 6 -43.33 13.70 21.78
C VAL A 6 -44.03 14.50 20.68
N LYS A 7 -45.35 14.38 20.58
CA LYS A 7 -46.19 15.06 19.57
C LYS A 7 -45.92 16.58 19.61
N GLY A 8 -45.56 17.16 18.49
CA GLY A 8 -45.25 18.59 18.34
C GLY A 8 -43.86 19.03 18.85
N LYS A 9 -43.07 18.14 19.45
CA LYS A 9 -41.75 18.49 20.05
C LYS A 9 -40.58 17.62 19.60
N GLY A 10 -40.81 16.66 18.67
CA GLY A 10 -39.77 15.79 18.16
C GLY A 10 -39.40 14.64 19.12
N TRP A 11 -38.24 14.00 18.88
CA TRP A 11 -37.73 12.92 19.71
C TRP A 11 -37.19 13.46 21.02
N ARG A 12 -37.33 12.70 22.11
CA ARG A 12 -36.88 13.01 23.46
C ARG A 12 -36.23 11.81 24.07
N TYR A 13 -35.15 12.02 24.86
CA TYR A 13 -34.69 11.02 25.82
C TYR A 13 -35.04 11.42 27.27
N ASP A 14 -35.22 10.42 28.11
CA ASP A 14 -35.51 10.59 29.54
C ASP A 14 -34.95 9.39 30.28
N PHE A 15 -33.95 9.63 31.15
CA PHE A 15 -33.38 8.58 31.97
C PHE A 15 -32.95 9.13 33.34
N THR A 16 -32.86 8.24 34.34
CA THR A 16 -32.35 8.56 35.66
C THR A 16 -31.01 7.85 35.87
N LEU A 17 -29.99 8.57 36.36
CA LEU A 17 -28.68 8.04 36.66
C LEU A 17 -28.12 8.71 37.88
N LYS A 18 -27.57 7.91 38.82
CA LYS A 18 -27.07 8.40 40.15
C LYS A 18 -28.10 9.27 40.89
N GLY A 19 -29.38 8.87 40.89
CA GLY A 19 -30.48 9.58 41.58
C GLY A 19 -30.94 10.86 40.90
N LYS A 20 -30.37 11.29 39.80
CA LYS A 20 -30.74 12.50 39.08
C LYS A 20 -31.39 12.16 37.74
N ARG A 21 -32.48 12.85 37.39
CA ARG A 21 -33.21 12.67 36.11
C ARG A 21 -32.64 13.62 35.06
N TYR A 22 -32.40 13.07 33.85
CA TYR A 22 -31.88 13.78 32.69
C TYR A 22 -32.85 13.64 31.52
N THR A 23 -33.23 14.77 30.92
CA THR A 23 -34.19 14.81 29.83
C THR A 23 -33.83 15.89 28.85
N GLU A 24 -33.97 15.59 27.55
CA GLU A 24 -33.77 16.57 26.49
C GLU A 24 -34.69 16.24 25.31
N THR A 25 -35.26 17.26 24.66
CA THR A 25 -36.23 17.17 23.59
C THR A 25 -35.70 17.87 22.32
N TRP A 26 -36.51 17.82 21.24
CA TRP A 26 -36.24 18.50 19.96
C TRP A 26 -35.28 17.81 19.01
N PHE A 27 -35.00 16.54 19.23
CA PHE A 27 -34.22 15.77 18.25
C PHE A 27 -35.07 15.42 17.01
N LYS A 28 -34.48 15.55 15.82
CA LYS A 28 -35.17 15.27 14.56
C LYS A 28 -35.42 13.78 14.36
N THR A 29 -34.54 12.92 14.86
CA THR A 29 -34.59 11.48 14.70
C THR A 29 -34.42 10.72 16.01
N LYS A 30 -34.98 9.52 16.08
CA LYS A 30 -34.76 8.59 17.20
C LYS A 30 -33.30 8.24 17.41
N ARG A 31 -32.53 8.13 16.30
CA ARG A 31 -31.11 7.82 16.31
C ARG A 31 -30.29 8.92 16.98
N GLU A 32 -30.61 10.17 16.66
CA GLU A 32 -29.97 11.35 17.25
C GLU A 32 -30.22 11.44 18.76
N ALA A 33 -31.48 11.25 19.18
CA ALA A 33 -31.85 11.21 20.60
C ALA A 33 -31.10 10.10 21.36
N LYS A 34 -31.00 8.89 20.79
CA LYS A 34 -30.25 7.78 21.42
C LYS A 34 -28.76 8.03 21.47
N GLN A 35 -28.16 8.62 20.44
CA GLN A 35 -26.73 8.96 20.43
C GLN A 35 -26.39 10.01 21.50
N THR A 36 -27.25 11.03 21.64
CA THR A 36 -27.06 12.09 22.64
C THR A 36 -27.28 11.55 24.06
N GLU A 37 -28.29 10.68 24.25
CA GLU A 37 -28.49 9.95 25.51
C GLU A 37 -27.25 9.14 25.91
N ALA A 38 -26.68 8.36 24.98
CA ALA A 38 -25.49 7.55 25.25
C ALA A 38 -24.28 8.40 25.64
N LYS A 39 -24.04 9.50 24.92
CA LYS A 39 -22.96 10.47 25.25
C LYS A 39 -23.17 11.08 26.64
N LYS A 40 -24.42 11.44 26.98
CA LYS A 40 -24.70 12.02 28.30
C LYS A 40 -24.49 11.02 29.43
N LYS A 41 -24.89 9.76 29.25
CA LYS A 41 -24.65 8.68 30.23
C LYS A 41 -23.15 8.43 30.40
N GLU A 42 -22.39 8.33 29.33
CA GLU A 42 -20.95 8.14 29.35
C GLU A 42 -20.23 9.27 30.12
N GLY A 43 -20.60 10.54 29.87
CA GLY A 43 -20.03 11.69 30.57
C GLY A 43 -20.34 11.71 32.07
N ILE A 44 -21.51 11.22 32.50
CA ILE A 44 -21.88 11.15 33.93
C ILE A 44 -21.20 9.96 34.64
N GLN A 45 -20.98 8.85 33.93
CA GLN A 45 -20.31 7.66 34.44
C GLN A 45 -18.79 7.86 34.59
N ASN A 46 -18.19 8.58 33.62
CA ASN A 46 -16.76 8.84 33.54
C ASN A 46 -16.47 10.35 33.46
N PRO A 47 -16.63 11.11 34.56
CA PRO A 47 -16.46 12.58 34.57
C PRO A 47 -15.05 13.01 34.19
N GLU A 48 -14.02 12.23 34.51
CA GLU A 48 -12.64 12.52 34.12
C GLU A 48 -12.43 12.44 32.61
N VAL A 49 -13.06 11.47 31.95
CA VAL A 49 -13.04 11.35 30.49
C VAL A 49 -13.79 12.52 29.83
N GLN A 50 -14.88 13.00 30.45
CA GLN A 50 -15.60 14.16 29.97
C GLN A 50 -14.79 15.45 30.16
N MET A 51 -14.12 15.64 31.30
CA MET A 51 -13.21 16.77 31.51
C MET A 51 -12.06 16.81 30.50
N ILE A 52 -11.53 15.64 30.12
CA ILE A 52 -10.52 15.54 29.06
C ILE A 52 -11.11 15.90 27.67
N LYS A 53 -12.37 15.52 27.42
CA LYS A 53 -13.05 15.83 26.15
C LYS A 53 -13.46 17.30 26.02
N ASP A 54 -13.82 17.94 27.14
CA ASP A 54 -14.26 19.33 27.21
C ASP A 54 -13.10 20.33 27.41
N ALA A 55 -11.89 19.82 27.66
CA ALA A 55 -10.69 20.65 27.69
C ALA A 55 -10.49 21.31 26.32
N THR A 56 -10.45 22.64 26.30
CA THR A 56 -10.07 23.39 25.10
C THR A 56 -8.73 22.86 24.59
N PRO A 57 -8.63 22.50 23.33
CA PRO A 57 -7.39 21.96 22.79
C PRO A 57 -6.27 22.97 23.04
N ILE A 58 -5.25 22.56 23.78
CA ILE A 58 -4.07 23.39 24.03
C ILE A 58 -3.33 23.44 22.69
N ASP A 59 -3.12 24.63 22.18
CA ASP A 59 -2.26 24.83 21.00
C ASP A 59 -0.82 24.50 21.37
N MET A 60 -0.05 23.96 20.41
CA MET A 60 1.33 23.56 20.65
C MET A 60 2.25 24.02 19.55
N GLU A 61 3.54 24.11 19.84
CA GLU A 61 4.55 24.36 18.82
C GLU A 61 4.56 23.26 17.77
N PHE A 62 4.67 23.65 16.52
CA PHE A 62 4.67 22.70 15.41
C PHE A 62 5.87 21.74 15.47
N LEU A 63 7.01 22.20 15.99
CA LEU A 63 8.17 21.33 16.21
C LEU A 63 7.86 20.20 17.20
N GLU A 64 7.13 20.50 18.26
CA GLU A 64 6.74 19.47 19.23
C GLU A 64 5.75 18.47 18.62
N LEU A 65 4.77 18.95 17.86
CA LEU A 65 3.87 18.06 17.12
C LEU A 65 4.64 17.12 16.16
N ILE A 66 5.66 17.64 15.48
CA ILE A 66 6.55 16.84 14.61
C ILE A 66 7.25 15.76 15.43
N ASN A 67 7.87 16.12 16.55
CA ASN A 67 8.63 15.17 17.39
C ASN A 67 7.72 14.05 17.91
N ARG A 68 6.60 14.37 18.52
CA ARG A 68 5.61 13.38 18.98
C ARG A 68 5.11 12.48 17.86
N ARG A 69 4.94 13.03 16.65
CA ARG A 69 4.56 12.24 15.48
C ARG A 69 5.67 11.32 15.00
N LEU A 70 6.92 11.77 15.04
CA LEU A 70 8.07 10.96 14.66
C LEU A 70 8.27 9.80 15.61
N ASP A 71 8.14 10.01 16.93
CA ASP A 71 8.21 8.96 17.93
C ASP A 71 7.14 7.89 17.69
N TYR A 72 5.90 8.32 17.48
CA TYR A 72 4.82 7.40 17.13
C TYR A 72 5.11 6.63 15.83
N VAL A 73 5.62 7.31 14.79
CA VAL A 73 5.94 6.67 13.51
C VAL A 73 7.10 5.69 13.63
N GLN A 74 8.07 5.97 14.48
CA GLN A 74 9.20 5.09 14.76
C GLN A 74 8.74 3.76 15.38
N GLU A 75 7.84 3.80 16.37
CA GLU A 75 7.34 2.62 17.05
C GLU A 75 6.38 1.77 16.19
N TYR A 76 5.47 2.42 15.46
CA TYR A 76 4.36 1.72 14.80
C TYR A 76 4.53 1.52 13.30
N ASN A 77 5.61 2.00 12.68
CA ASN A 77 5.76 1.93 11.23
C ASN A 77 7.12 1.38 10.82
N SER A 78 7.29 1.13 9.50
CA SER A 78 8.56 0.67 8.96
C SER A 78 9.63 1.75 9.04
N VAL A 79 10.91 1.34 9.19
CA VAL A 79 12.08 2.22 9.17
C VAL A 79 12.07 3.15 7.95
N ARG A 80 11.69 2.65 6.78
CA ARG A 80 11.60 3.47 5.56
C ARG A 80 10.51 4.55 5.65
N TYR A 81 9.36 4.23 6.24
CA TYR A 81 8.29 5.21 6.44
C TYR A 81 8.74 6.30 7.43
N TYR A 82 9.37 5.92 8.52
CA TYR A 82 9.98 6.83 9.49
C TYR A 82 11.03 7.74 8.83
N THR A 83 11.96 7.18 8.07
CA THR A 83 12.98 7.95 7.34
C THR A 83 12.36 8.98 6.38
N ASN A 84 11.30 8.60 5.66
CA ASN A 84 10.56 9.53 4.80
C ASN A 84 9.93 10.67 5.59
N HIS A 85 9.41 10.39 6.80
CA HIS A 85 8.87 11.42 7.69
C HIS A 85 9.96 12.37 8.21
N ILE A 86 11.14 11.87 8.55
CA ILE A 86 12.29 12.71 8.92
C ILE A 86 12.64 13.69 7.79
N TYR A 87 12.74 13.20 6.54
CA TYR A 87 13.05 14.09 5.41
C TYR A 87 11.96 15.13 5.14
N ALA A 88 10.71 14.79 5.35
CA ALA A 88 9.61 15.73 5.25
C ALA A 88 9.65 16.75 6.38
N ALA A 89 9.81 16.31 7.62
CA ALA A 89 9.93 17.13 8.83
C ALA A 89 11.05 18.15 8.71
N LYS A 90 12.25 17.76 8.23
CA LYS A 90 13.37 18.68 8.00
C LYS A 90 13.02 19.84 7.06
N ARG A 91 12.14 19.62 6.05
CA ARG A 91 11.66 20.69 5.15
C ARG A 91 10.69 21.62 5.85
N TRP A 92 9.78 21.07 6.66
CA TRP A 92 8.77 21.84 7.38
C TRP A 92 9.37 22.66 8.52
N CYS A 93 10.32 22.07 9.27
CA CYS A 93 11.03 22.77 10.35
C CYS A 93 11.77 24.03 9.86
N ARG A 94 12.33 24.01 8.65
CA ARG A 94 12.96 25.22 8.05
C ARG A 94 11.99 26.39 7.86
N LEU A 95 10.69 26.11 7.83
CA LEU A 95 9.65 27.10 7.56
C LEU A 95 8.84 27.45 8.81
N TRP A 96 8.54 26.45 9.65
CA TRP A 96 7.50 26.58 10.67
C TRP A 96 7.90 26.06 12.05
N SER A 97 9.16 25.72 12.31
CA SER A 97 9.57 25.11 13.59
C SER A 97 9.26 25.95 14.83
N LYS A 98 9.28 27.29 14.69
CA LYS A 98 9.04 28.25 15.78
C LYS A 98 7.59 28.77 15.84
N MET A 99 6.70 28.19 15.04
CA MET A 99 5.30 28.62 14.96
C MET A 99 4.42 27.71 15.81
N MET A 100 3.37 28.28 16.38
CA MET A 100 2.28 27.51 16.95
C MET A 100 1.48 26.84 15.82
N CYS A 101 0.88 25.70 16.10
CA CYS A 101 0.09 24.97 15.10
C CYS A 101 -1.09 25.80 14.57
N SER A 102 -1.68 26.66 15.39
CA SER A 102 -2.77 27.58 15.02
C SER A 102 -2.33 28.68 14.05
N GLU A 103 -1.06 29.07 14.07
CA GLU A 103 -0.50 30.12 13.19
C GLU A 103 -0.24 29.61 11.77
N ILE A 104 -0.16 28.28 11.59
CA ILE A 104 0.07 27.67 10.27
C ILE A 104 -1.24 27.65 9.49
N THR A 105 -1.36 28.55 8.53
CA THR A 105 -2.58 28.70 7.73
C THR A 105 -2.62 27.79 6.51
N ALA A 106 -3.81 27.56 5.96
CA ALA A 106 -4.01 26.84 4.72
C ALA A 106 -3.23 27.47 3.54
N ASN A 107 -3.17 28.81 3.47
CA ASN A 107 -2.41 29.54 2.45
C ASN A 107 -0.91 29.25 2.53
N MET A 108 -0.34 29.19 3.73
CA MET A 108 1.08 28.88 3.91
C MET A 108 1.40 27.47 3.39
N ILE A 109 0.55 26.50 3.73
CA ILE A 109 0.70 25.11 3.25
C ILE A 109 0.53 25.07 1.74
N GLN A 110 -0.48 25.72 1.18
CA GLN A 110 -0.73 25.76 -0.26
C GLN A 110 0.46 26.34 -1.02
N ASN A 111 1.04 27.45 -0.55
CA ASN A 111 2.23 28.04 -1.14
C ASN A 111 3.46 27.11 -1.06
N PHE A 112 3.61 26.38 0.04
CA PHE A 112 4.66 25.37 0.16
C PHE A 112 4.45 24.24 -0.86
N ILE A 113 3.22 23.73 -0.99
CA ILE A 113 2.88 22.64 -1.94
C ILE A 113 3.06 23.12 -3.39
N TYR A 114 2.72 24.37 -3.73
CA TYR A 114 2.98 24.93 -5.06
C TYR A 114 4.48 25.00 -5.37
N ARG A 115 5.31 25.42 -4.41
CA ARG A 115 6.77 25.38 -4.56
C ARG A 115 7.29 23.97 -4.76
N GLN A 116 6.80 22.98 -3.99
CA GLN A 116 7.17 21.58 -4.16
C GLN A 116 6.77 21.02 -5.53
N LYS A 117 5.62 21.41 -6.06
CA LYS A 117 5.19 21.05 -7.42
C LYS A 117 6.17 21.56 -8.47
N LYS A 118 6.58 22.85 -8.37
CA LYS A 118 7.49 23.49 -9.33
C LYS A 118 8.92 22.94 -9.24
N SER A 119 9.44 22.75 -8.03
CA SER A 119 10.86 22.41 -7.82
C SER A 119 11.15 20.90 -7.88
N VAL A 120 10.16 20.04 -7.64
CA VAL A 120 10.37 18.59 -7.58
C VAL A 120 9.41 17.84 -8.53
N SER A 121 8.13 17.72 -8.17
CA SER A 121 7.09 17.10 -8.99
C SER A 121 5.71 17.20 -8.34
N VAL A 122 4.66 16.99 -9.16
CA VAL A 122 3.27 16.85 -8.71
C VAL A 122 3.11 15.74 -7.67
N ILE A 123 3.74 14.59 -7.90
CA ILE A 123 3.66 13.43 -7.00
C ILE A 123 4.30 13.77 -5.63
N SER A 124 5.45 14.44 -5.65
CA SER A 124 6.13 14.88 -4.43
C SER A 124 5.28 15.90 -3.64
N ALA A 125 4.67 16.84 -4.33
CA ALA A 125 3.78 17.84 -3.72
C ALA A 125 2.57 17.18 -3.04
N ASN A 126 1.89 16.26 -3.75
CA ASN A 126 0.78 15.50 -3.20
C ASN A 126 1.20 14.62 -2.00
N MET A 127 2.40 14.05 -2.04
CA MET A 127 2.97 13.30 -0.90
C MET A 127 3.17 14.22 0.32
N GLN A 128 3.73 15.42 0.13
CA GLN A 128 3.90 16.38 1.22
C GLN A 128 2.56 16.78 1.83
N LEU A 129 1.53 17.04 1.02
CA LEU A 129 0.18 17.36 1.50
C LEU A 129 -0.42 16.18 2.29
N THR A 130 -0.25 14.95 1.80
CA THR A 130 -0.71 13.73 2.50
C THR A 130 -0.06 13.60 3.88
N MET A 131 1.25 13.84 3.95
CA MET A 131 2.01 13.72 5.20
C MET A 131 1.66 14.84 6.19
N LEU A 132 1.51 16.09 5.73
CA LEU A 132 1.05 17.21 6.57
C LEU A 132 -0.36 16.98 7.09
N ARG A 133 -1.27 16.50 6.23
CA ARG A 133 -2.63 16.15 6.64
C ARG A 133 -2.64 15.09 7.75
N ALA A 134 -1.81 14.05 7.60
CA ALA A 134 -1.65 13.02 8.60
C ALA A 134 -0.99 13.54 9.89
N MET A 135 -0.12 14.53 9.81
CA MET A 135 0.51 15.21 10.94
C MET A 135 -0.52 15.95 11.79
N PHE A 136 -1.27 16.87 11.19
CA PHE A 136 -2.28 17.64 11.90
C PHE A 136 -3.44 16.75 12.40
N ASN A 137 -3.91 15.79 11.59
CA ASN A 137 -4.91 14.83 12.08
C ASN A 137 -4.42 14.02 13.29
N PHE A 138 -3.13 13.72 13.37
CA PHE A 138 -2.56 13.02 14.52
C PHE A 138 -2.68 13.83 15.81
N GLY A 139 -2.49 15.14 15.75
CA GLY A 139 -2.64 16.03 16.91
C GLY A 139 -4.10 16.26 17.32
N MET A 140 -5.03 16.18 16.35
CA MET A 140 -6.47 16.40 16.59
C MET A 140 -7.24 15.21 17.12
N ILE A 141 -6.80 13.96 16.80
CA ILE A 141 -7.56 12.75 17.12
C ILE A 141 -7.53 12.47 18.62
N ASP A 142 -8.72 12.22 19.20
CA ASP A 142 -8.90 11.73 20.57
C ASP A 142 -8.04 10.46 20.84
N PRO A 143 -7.39 10.32 22.01
CA PRO A 143 -7.42 11.21 23.18
C PRO A 143 -6.41 12.36 23.17
N ARG A 144 -5.71 12.63 22.05
CA ARG A 144 -4.62 13.63 22.03
C ARG A 144 -5.13 15.05 22.16
N ASN A 145 -6.06 15.46 21.31
CA ASN A 145 -6.69 16.81 21.33
C ASN A 145 -5.70 17.96 21.58
N TRP A 146 -4.47 17.87 21.03
CA TRP A 146 -3.40 18.85 21.23
C TRP A 146 -3.56 20.12 20.41
N ILE A 147 -4.31 20.00 19.34
CA ILE A 147 -4.62 21.11 18.42
C ILE A 147 -6.10 21.07 18.00
N SER A 148 -6.69 22.22 17.79
CA SER A 148 -8.12 22.38 17.48
C SER A 148 -8.46 22.24 15.99
N ASN A 149 -7.50 22.52 15.10
CA ASN A 149 -7.78 22.61 13.68
C ASN A 149 -6.70 21.93 12.83
N ASN A 150 -7.11 21.45 11.66
CA ASN A 150 -6.20 20.96 10.62
C ASN A 150 -6.21 21.91 9.43
N PRO A 151 -5.17 22.74 9.25
CA PRO A 151 -5.10 23.72 8.16
C PRO A 151 -5.03 23.11 6.76
N THR A 152 -4.86 21.77 6.65
CA THR A 152 -4.90 21.08 5.36
C THR A 152 -6.32 20.69 4.93
N LYS A 153 -7.34 20.89 5.79
CA LYS A 153 -8.73 20.58 5.48
C LYS A 153 -9.18 21.45 4.30
N GLY A 154 -9.74 20.83 3.28
CA GLY A 154 -10.18 21.52 2.06
C GLY A 154 -9.10 21.69 0.98
N LEU A 155 -7.80 21.51 1.27
CA LEU A 155 -6.77 21.59 0.24
C LEU A 155 -6.88 20.38 -0.71
N ALA A 156 -7.00 20.64 -2.01
CA ALA A 156 -7.11 19.62 -3.03
C ALA A 156 -5.73 19.06 -3.44
N PHE A 157 -5.71 17.80 -3.85
CA PHE A 157 -4.56 17.22 -4.52
C PHE A 157 -4.48 17.70 -5.97
N PHE A 158 -3.26 17.85 -6.47
CA PHE A 158 -3.07 18.09 -7.89
C PHE A 158 -3.46 16.86 -8.70
N PRO A 159 -4.08 17.03 -9.88
CA PRO A 159 -4.32 15.93 -10.78
C PRO A 159 -2.97 15.30 -11.21
N VAL A 160 -2.94 13.98 -11.25
CA VAL A 160 -1.78 13.20 -11.70
C VAL A 160 -2.17 12.40 -12.91
N GLU A 161 -1.50 12.65 -14.03
CA GLU A 161 -1.68 11.85 -15.23
C GLU A 161 -1.19 10.41 -14.99
N LYS A 162 -2.05 9.46 -15.29
CA LYS A 162 -1.70 8.04 -15.24
C LYS A 162 -0.96 7.67 -16.53
N LYS A 163 0.34 7.48 -16.44
CA LYS A 163 1.11 6.94 -17.56
C LYS A 163 0.94 5.42 -17.62
N VAL A 164 0.77 4.91 -18.83
CA VAL A 164 0.79 3.46 -19.08
C VAL A 164 2.13 2.90 -18.61
N LYS A 165 2.08 1.90 -17.76
CA LYS A 165 3.30 1.26 -17.24
C LYS A 165 3.92 0.41 -18.34
N TYR A 166 5.21 0.58 -18.56
CA TYR A 166 5.94 -0.28 -19.48
C TYR A 166 6.02 -1.71 -18.90
N VAL A 167 5.52 -2.66 -19.67
CA VAL A 167 5.68 -4.09 -19.45
C VAL A 167 6.62 -4.60 -20.54
N PRO A 168 7.76 -5.20 -20.16
CA PRO A 168 8.72 -5.69 -21.15
C PRO A 168 8.14 -6.87 -21.93
N PRO A 169 8.40 -6.98 -23.24
CA PRO A 169 8.12 -8.19 -24.02
C PRO A 169 8.86 -9.41 -23.44
N ILE A 170 8.34 -10.62 -23.72
CA ILE A 170 8.94 -11.86 -23.22
C ILE A 170 10.38 -12.04 -23.69
N GLU A 171 10.65 -11.65 -24.93
CA GLU A 171 11.97 -11.70 -25.55
C GLU A 171 12.99 -10.84 -24.79
N ASP A 172 12.59 -9.64 -24.39
CA ASP A 172 13.45 -8.73 -23.60
C ASP A 172 13.71 -9.28 -22.20
N VAL A 173 12.69 -9.88 -21.56
CA VAL A 173 12.85 -10.54 -20.26
C VAL A 173 13.85 -11.67 -20.36
N LEU A 174 13.73 -12.53 -21.38
CA LEU A 174 14.64 -13.66 -21.59
C LEU A 174 16.07 -13.20 -21.90
N LYS A 175 16.25 -12.18 -22.76
CA LYS A 175 17.56 -11.57 -23.04
C LYS A 175 18.23 -11.08 -21.77
N VAL A 176 17.49 -10.38 -20.92
CA VAL A 176 18.02 -9.86 -19.64
C VAL A 176 18.41 -10.99 -18.69
N ILE A 177 17.58 -12.01 -18.54
CA ILE A 177 17.90 -13.16 -17.69
C ILE A 177 19.14 -13.89 -18.23
N ASN A 178 19.20 -14.16 -19.53
CA ASN A 178 20.31 -14.90 -20.16
C ASN A 178 21.62 -14.12 -20.16
N SER A 179 21.58 -12.79 -20.04
CA SER A 179 22.80 -11.95 -19.93
C SER A 179 23.38 -11.88 -18.52
N ALA A 180 22.69 -12.45 -17.54
CA ALA A 180 23.12 -12.44 -16.15
C ALA A 180 24.08 -13.61 -15.82
N ASP A 181 24.88 -13.44 -14.78
CA ASP A 181 25.64 -14.54 -14.18
C ASP A 181 24.69 -15.60 -13.59
N PRO A 182 25.15 -16.85 -13.38
CA PRO A 182 24.28 -17.96 -12.96
C PRO A 182 23.48 -17.67 -11.68
N ASP A 183 24.08 -17.03 -10.67
CA ASP A 183 23.40 -16.70 -9.42
C ASP A 183 22.33 -15.63 -9.62
N SER A 184 22.61 -14.61 -10.42
CA SER A 184 21.64 -13.59 -10.81
C SER A 184 20.54 -14.14 -11.74
N GLN A 185 20.84 -15.12 -12.60
CA GLN A 185 19.83 -15.81 -13.40
C GLN A 185 18.83 -16.55 -12.50
N ASP A 186 19.32 -17.32 -11.54
CA ASP A 186 18.47 -18.01 -10.57
C ASP A 186 17.56 -17.03 -9.82
N TYR A 187 18.16 -15.94 -9.34
CA TYR A 187 17.42 -14.89 -8.63
C TYR A 187 16.31 -14.29 -9.48
N LEU A 188 16.57 -13.96 -10.75
CA LEU A 188 15.59 -13.39 -11.66
C LEU A 188 14.50 -14.41 -12.03
N TRP A 189 14.87 -15.68 -12.25
CA TRP A 189 13.90 -16.74 -12.48
C TRP A 189 12.99 -16.98 -11.29
N VAL A 190 13.52 -16.96 -10.05
CA VAL A 190 12.69 -17.11 -8.86
C VAL A 190 11.71 -15.95 -8.74
N ILE A 191 12.12 -14.71 -9.03
CA ILE A 191 11.21 -13.55 -9.09
C ILE A 191 10.13 -13.74 -10.16
N ALA A 192 10.50 -14.14 -11.37
CA ALA A 192 9.58 -14.32 -12.49
C ALA A 192 8.58 -15.46 -12.24
N CYS A 193 9.06 -16.63 -11.82
CA CYS A 193 8.22 -17.81 -11.57
C CYS A 193 7.27 -17.66 -10.38
N THR A 194 7.68 -16.94 -9.34
CA THR A 194 6.84 -16.70 -8.16
C THR A 194 5.97 -15.46 -8.29
N MET A 195 6.26 -14.58 -9.24
CA MET A 195 5.72 -13.23 -9.33
C MET A 195 5.84 -12.49 -7.97
N GLY A 196 6.85 -12.84 -7.18
CA GLY A 196 7.13 -12.29 -5.87
C GLY A 196 7.60 -10.83 -5.95
N ARG A 197 7.35 -10.06 -4.88
CA ARG A 197 8.02 -8.76 -4.73
C ARG A 197 9.50 -9.01 -4.40
N VAL A 198 10.37 -8.19 -4.94
CA VAL A 198 11.82 -8.28 -4.66
C VAL A 198 12.12 -8.44 -3.17
N SER A 199 11.45 -7.66 -2.33
CA SER A 199 11.64 -7.73 -0.88
C SER A 199 11.14 -9.04 -0.25
N GLU A 200 10.25 -9.78 -0.90
CA GLU A 200 9.79 -11.09 -0.45
C GLU A 200 10.82 -12.16 -0.83
N ILE A 201 11.35 -12.09 -2.03
CA ILE A 201 12.40 -13.00 -2.51
C ILE A 201 13.72 -12.78 -1.74
N ASN A 202 14.07 -11.52 -1.45
CA ASN A 202 15.25 -11.23 -0.63
C ASN A 202 15.19 -11.84 0.79
N ARG A 203 13.99 -12.00 1.33
CA ARG A 203 13.77 -12.60 2.65
C ARG A 203 13.46 -14.10 2.62
N LEU A 204 13.40 -14.70 1.44
CA LEU A 204 13.08 -16.12 1.31
C LEU A 204 14.14 -16.96 2.05
N ALA A 205 13.68 -17.69 3.05
CA ALA A 205 14.50 -18.60 3.82
C ALA A 205 14.28 -20.06 3.39
N TRP A 206 15.25 -20.91 3.67
CA TRP A 206 15.15 -22.33 3.34
C TRP A 206 14.05 -23.06 4.11
N GLU A 207 13.71 -22.61 5.31
CA GLU A 207 12.59 -23.13 6.11
C GLU A 207 11.23 -22.98 5.43
N ASP A 208 11.11 -21.97 4.54
CA ASP A 208 9.90 -21.68 3.78
C ASP A 208 9.83 -22.43 2.45
N VAL A 209 10.85 -23.23 2.10
CA VAL A 209 10.97 -23.92 0.81
C VAL A 209 10.72 -25.42 1.01
N HIS A 210 9.57 -25.88 0.57
CA HIS A 210 9.13 -27.29 0.68
C HIS A 210 9.32 -28.01 -0.66
N LEU A 211 10.55 -28.51 -0.89
CA LEU A 211 10.91 -29.11 -2.18
C LEU A 211 10.15 -30.40 -2.49
N LYS A 212 9.91 -31.27 -1.49
CA LYS A 212 9.19 -32.53 -1.69
C LYS A 212 7.75 -32.28 -2.15
N GLU A 213 7.07 -31.35 -1.51
CA GLU A 213 5.67 -30.99 -1.77
C GLU A 213 5.53 -29.93 -2.87
N ARG A 214 6.62 -29.44 -3.43
CA ARG A 214 6.70 -28.48 -4.53
C ARG A 214 5.94 -27.18 -4.28
N TYR A 215 6.12 -26.57 -3.11
CA TYR A 215 5.64 -25.21 -2.83
C TYR A 215 6.62 -24.45 -1.94
N LEU A 216 6.43 -23.15 -1.87
CA LEU A 216 7.13 -22.25 -0.95
C LEU A 216 6.17 -21.22 -0.36
N TYR A 217 6.55 -20.64 0.77
CA TYR A 217 5.85 -19.51 1.35
C TYR A 217 6.57 -18.18 1.08
N LEU A 218 5.80 -17.18 0.65
CA LEU A 218 6.27 -15.80 0.58
C LEU A 218 5.49 -14.94 1.56
N TYR A 219 6.20 -14.14 2.35
CA TYR A 219 5.60 -13.31 3.39
C TYR A 219 5.44 -11.87 2.95
N THR A 220 4.23 -11.35 3.04
CA THR A 220 3.87 -9.97 2.71
C THR A 220 3.32 -9.26 3.93
N ARG A 221 3.81 -8.06 4.21
CA ARG A 221 3.16 -7.17 5.18
C ARG A 221 2.00 -6.46 4.49
N LYS A 222 0.77 -6.84 4.78
CA LYS A 222 -0.42 -6.32 4.10
C LYS A 222 -0.96 -5.05 4.73
N LYS A 223 -0.93 -4.95 6.06
CA LYS A 223 -1.46 -3.80 6.81
C LYS A 223 -0.34 -2.98 7.44
N ARG A 224 -0.60 -1.70 7.65
CA ARG A 224 0.24 -0.82 8.45
C ARG A 224 0.30 -1.37 9.88
N GLY A 225 1.51 -1.60 10.40
CA GLY A 225 1.69 -2.22 11.71
C GLY A 225 1.28 -3.69 11.81
N GLY A 226 0.80 -4.30 10.70
CA GLY A 226 0.37 -5.70 10.67
C GLY A 226 1.53 -6.69 10.61
N SER A 227 1.26 -7.92 11.04
CA SER A 227 2.17 -9.05 10.91
C SER A 227 2.42 -9.43 9.44
N LEU A 228 3.51 -10.14 9.19
CA LEU A 228 3.75 -10.77 7.90
C LEU A 228 2.70 -11.86 7.66
N THR A 229 2.06 -11.82 6.51
CA THR A 229 1.06 -12.81 6.11
C THR A 229 1.68 -13.73 5.06
N PRO A 230 1.73 -15.06 5.30
CA PRO A 230 2.22 -16.03 4.33
C PRO A 230 1.24 -16.18 3.16
N ARG A 231 1.79 -16.44 1.98
CA ARG A 231 1.05 -16.99 0.86
C ARG A 231 1.83 -18.15 0.26
N ARG A 232 1.12 -19.21 -0.03
CA ARG A 232 1.67 -20.42 -0.65
C ARG A 232 1.79 -20.19 -2.15
N ILE A 233 2.96 -20.52 -2.70
CA ILE A 233 3.26 -20.49 -4.14
C ILE A 233 3.65 -21.89 -4.57
N ALA A 234 2.91 -22.47 -5.52
CA ALA A 234 3.26 -23.75 -6.13
C ALA A 234 4.50 -23.60 -7.03
N MET A 235 5.38 -24.59 -7.03
CA MET A 235 6.58 -24.59 -7.86
C MET A 235 6.29 -25.24 -9.21
N ASN A 236 6.53 -24.50 -10.29
CA ASN A 236 6.65 -25.08 -11.62
C ASN A 236 7.98 -25.85 -11.77
N LYS A 237 8.16 -26.61 -12.85
CA LYS A 237 9.37 -27.40 -13.11
C LYS A 237 10.65 -26.59 -12.98
N ARG A 238 10.69 -25.38 -13.55
CA ARG A 238 11.87 -24.49 -13.55
C ARG A 238 12.22 -24.03 -12.14
N LEU A 239 11.24 -23.51 -11.41
CA LEU A 239 11.44 -23.03 -10.04
C LEU A 239 11.92 -24.16 -9.12
N HIS A 240 11.31 -25.34 -9.22
CA HIS A 240 11.71 -26.51 -8.46
C HIS A 240 13.15 -26.92 -8.78
N GLY A 241 13.54 -27.01 -10.08
CA GLY A 241 14.91 -27.35 -10.49
C GLY A 241 15.96 -26.38 -9.94
N ILE A 242 15.68 -25.07 -10.04
CA ILE A 242 16.57 -24.02 -9.50
C ILE A 242 16.74 -24.17 -7.98
N LEU A 243 15.63 -24.28 -7.25
CA LEU A 243 15.68 -24.37 -5.79
C LEU A 243 16.28 -25.68 -5.30
N SER A 244 16.07 -26.80 -6.01
CA SER A 244 16.69 -28.10 -5.68
C SER A 244 18.20 -28.04 -5.84
N ARG A 245 18.71 -27.51 -6.96
CA ARG A 245 20.16 -27.33 -7.18
C ARG A 245 20.78 -26.43 -6.11
N ARG A 246 20.19 -25.26 -5.89
CA ARG A 246 20.68 -24.31 -4.86
C ARG A 246 20.61 -24.92 -3.45
N CYS A 247 19.64 -25.78 -3.17
CA CYS A 247 19.55 -26.47 -1.89
C CYS A 247 20.67 -27.50 -1.70
N ALA A 248 21.07 -28.19 -2.77
CA ALA A 248 22.16 -29.15 -2.72
C ALA A 248 23.53 -28.46 -2.52
N GLU A 249 23.70 -27.29 -3.12
CA GLU A 249 24.95 -26.49 -3.09
C GLU A 249 24.99 -25.47 -1.94
N ARG A 250 23.93 -25.39 -1.11
CA ARG A 250 23.82 -24.32 -0.10
C ARG A 250 24.81 -24.44 1.03
N ASP A 251 25.26 -23.33 1.52
CA ASP A 251 25.87 -23.22 2.84
C ASP A 251 24.75 -23.42 3.91
N LYS A 252 24.90 -24.48 4.73
CA LYS A 252 23.89 -24.86 5.74
C LYS A 252 23.80 -23.86 6.88
N ASP A 253 24.84 -23.08 7.10
CA ASP A 253 24.85 -22.03 8.14
C ASP A 253 24.08 -20.79 7.73
N LYS A 254 23.68 -20.69 6.46
CA LYS A 254 22.93 -19.55 5.94
C LYS A 254 21.46 -19.90 5.79
N PRO A 255 20.56 -19.21 6.51
CA PRO A 255 19.13 -19.49 6.43
C PRO A 255 18.49 -19.00 5.12
N TRP A 256 19.09 -18.06 4.41
CA TRP A 256 18.51 -17.42 3.23
C TRP A 256 18.82 -18.16 1.93
N VAL A 257 17.85 -18.18 1.02
CA VAL A 257 18.04 -18.73 -0.35
C VAL A 257 18.97 -17.84 -1.18
N PHE A 258 18.85 -16.52 -0.99
CA PHE A 258 19.71 -15.51 -1.65
C PHE A 258 20.35 -14.62 -0.60
N TRP A 259 21.68 -14.72 -0.51
CA TRP A 259 22.47 -13.98 0.44
C TRP A 259 23.77 -13.49 -0.20
N HIS A 260 24.45 -12.55 0.48
CA HIS A 260 25.74 -12.03 0.04
C HIS A 260 26.59 -11.56 1.23
N ARG A 261 27.89 -11.52 0.99
CA ARG A 261 28.83 -10.85 1.87
C ARG A 261 28.98 -9.40 1.41
N TYR A 262 28.88 -8.45 2.34
CA TYR A 262 28.97 -7.02 2.04
C TYR A 262 29.71 -6.25 3.14
N TRP A 263 30.36 -5.18 2.75
CA TRP A 263 31.02 -4.30 3.68
C TRP A 263 30.00 -3.40 4.39
N SER A 264 30.01 -3.40 5.73
CA SER A 264 29.17 -2.53 6.56
C SER A 264 29.94 -1.27 6.95
N CYS A 265 29.74 -0.17 6.23
CA CYS A 265 30.37 1.11 6.56
C CYS A 265 30.07 1.59 7.99
N LYS A 266 28.93 1.19 8.57
CA LYS A 266 28.56 1.57 9.93
C LYS A 266 29.38 0.87 11.00
N LEU A 267 29.83 -0.36 10.72
CA LEU A 267 30.53 -1.22 11.68
C LEU A 267 32.00 -1.42 11.34
N GLY A 268 32.43 -1.04 10.12
CA GLY A 268 33.81 -1.22 9.64
C GLY A 268 34.20 -2.70 9.43
N GLU A 269 33.22 -3.59 9.14
CA GLU A 269 33.45 -5.02 8.98
C GLU A 269 32.64 -5.62 7.84
N PHE A 270 33.06 -6.79 7.35
CA PHE A 270 32.24 -7.59 6.44
C PHE A 270 31.10 -8.27 7.18
N LYS A 271 29.90 -8.15 6.62
CA LYS A 271 28.70 -8.86 7.09
C LYS A 271 28.14 -9.76 6.01
N GLU A 272 27.48 -10.80 6.46
CA GLU A 272 26.71 -11.70 5.61
C GLU A 272 25.23 -11.54 5.93
N GLY A 273 24.41 -11.60 4.91
CA GLY A 273 22.99 -11.42 5.10
C GLY A 273 22.21 -11.56 3.78
N PRO A 274 20.89 -11.51 3.85
CA PRO A 274 20.04 -11.61 2.67
C PRO A 274 20.29 -10.42 1.73
N TYR A 275 19.96 -10.59 0.46
CA TYR A 275 19.95 -9.45 -0.47
C TYR A 275 19.06 -8.34 0.07
N ILE A 276 19.57 -7.10 0.11
CA ILE A 276 18.80 -5.94 0.57
C ILE A 276 18.22 -5.19 -0.63
N ASP A 277 19.09 -4.68 -1.49
CA ASP A 277 18.70 -3.88 -2.64
C ASP A 277 19.71 -4.06 -3.80
N ARG A 278 19.24 -4.70 -4.85
CA ARG A 278 20.04 -4.92 -6.07
C ARG A 278 19.59 -3.98 -7.22
N LYS A 279 19.31 -2.71 -6.92
CA LYS A 279 18.78 -1.74 -7.92
C LYS A 279 19.64 -1.61 -9.16
N ARG A 280 20.96 -1.69 -8.98
CA ARG A 280 21.93 -1.55 -10.08
C ARG A 280 21.92 -2.74 -11.02
N LEU A 281 21.62 -3.96 -10.53
CA LEU A 281 21.63 -5.19 -11.33
C LEU A 281 20.79 -5.04 -12.59
N MET A 282 19.51 -4.71 -12.46
CA MET A 282 18.62 -4.55 -13.62
C MET A 282 19.09 -3.49 -14.62
N LYS A 283 19.70 -2.38 -14.12
CA LYS A 283 20.24 -1.34 -14.99
C LYS A 283 21.42 -1.86 -15.82
N ILE A 284 22.29 -2.66 -15.20
CA ILE A 284 23.45 -3.26 -15.88
C ILE A 284 22.99 -4.31 -16.87
N LEU A 285 22.12 -5.24 -16.47
CA LEU A 285 21.65 -6.33 -17.31
C LEU A 285 20.84 -5.84 -18.52
N CYS A 286 19.92 -4.87 -18.33
CA CYS A 286 19.19 -4.29 -19.46
C CYS A 286 20.13 -3.59 -20.47
N LYS A 287 21.20 -2.93 -19.97
CA LYS A 287 22.22 -2.31 -20.84
C LYS A 287 22.99 -3.37 -21.61
N HIS A 288 23.44 -4.45 -20.96
CA HIS A 288 24.16 -5.54 -21.61
C HIS A 288 23.30 -6.27 -22.63
N ALA A 289 22.02 -6.50 -22.31
CA ALA A 289 21.08 -7.15 -23.20
C ALA A 289 20.57 -6.25 -24.34
N GLY A 290 20.92 -4.97 -24.38
CA GLY A 290 20.48 -4.02 -25.40
C GLY A 290 18.98 -3.74 -25.38
N VAL A 291 18.31 -3.87 -24.24
CA VAL A 291 16.87 -3.70 -24.10
C VAL A 291 16.51 -2.44 -23.34
N LYS A 292 15.27 -1.96 -23.53
CA LYS A 292 14.74 -0.82 -22.76
C LYS A 292 14.77 -1.13 -21.29
N TYR A 293 15.29 -0.20 -20.47
CA TYR A 293 15.40 -0.38 -19.02
C TYR A 293 14.06 -0.63 -18.36
N PHE A 294 14.00 -1.70 -17.57
CA PHE A 294 12.93 -2.00 -16.64
C PHE A 294 13.47 -2.47 -15.29
N ARG A 295 12.66 -2.35 -14.25
CA ARG A 295 12.99 -2.81 -12.89
C ARG A 295 12.39 -4.20 -12.64
N TYR A 296 12.58 -4.75 -11.43
CA TYR A 296 11.98 -6.03 -11.02
C TYR A 296 10.44 -6.04 -11.04
N HIS A 297 9.79 -4.92 -10.69
CA HIS A 297 8.33 -4.89 -10.61
C HIS A 297 7.63 -5.15 -11.96
N PRO A 298 8.13 -4.69 -13.09
CA PRO A 298 7.66 -5.12 -14.41
C PRO A 298 7.71 -6.63 -14.67
N LEU A 299 8.65 -7.40 -14.10
CA LEU A 299 8.63 -8.87 -14.21
C LEU A 299 7.36 -9.48 -13.59
N ARG A 300 6.91 -8.92 -12.47
CA ARG A 300 5.66 -9.33 -11.83
C ARG A 300 4.44 -8.93 -12.65
N HIS A 301 4.44 -7.73 -13.26
CA HIS A 301 3.39 -7.32 -14.21
C HIS A 301 3.36 -8.25 -15.40
N PHE A 302 4.51 -8.54 -15.97
CA PHE A 302 4.65 -9.45 -17.09
C PHE A 302 4.04 -10.83 -16.79
N GLY A 303 4.42 -11.47 -15.67
CA GLY A 303 3.85 -12.76 -15.29
C GLY A 303 2.33 -12.73 -15.11
N ALA A 304 1.81 -11.68 -14.47
CA ALA A 304 0.36 -11.53 -14.29
C ALA A 304 -0.38 -11.35 -15.62
N SER A 305 0.16 -10.52 -16.51
CA SER A 305 -0.43 -10.29 -17.83
C SER A 305 -0.34 -11.52 -18.75
N LEU A 306 0.74 -12.30 -18.62
CA LEU A 306 0.87 -13.57 -19.35
C LEU A 306 -0.20 -14.58 -18.92
N LEU A 307 -0.47 -14.69 -17.61
CA LEU A 307 -1.52 -15.57 -17.11
C LEU A 307 -2.92 -15.10 -17.53
N ASP A 308 -3.15 -13.80 -17.53
CA ASP A 308 -4.40 -13.20 -17.99
C ASP A 308 -4.65 -13.49 -19.46
N HIS A 309 -3.62 -13.31 -20.32
CA HIS A 309 -3.70 -13.65 -21.74
C HIS A 309 -3.98 -15.14 -22.00
N GLN A 310 -3.59 -16.01 -21.09
CA GLN A 310 -3.90 -17.44 -21.12
C GLN A 310 -5.25 -17.76 -20.44
N ASN A 311 -6.11 -16.77 -20.22
CA ASN A 311 -7.44 -16.91 -19.62
C ASN A 311 -7.44 -17.54 -18.21
N VAL A 312 -6.35 -17.40 -17.46
CA VAL A 312 -6.32 -17.83 -16.05
C VAL A 312 -7.24 -16.93 -15.21
N PRO A 313 -8.16 -17.49 -14.42
CA PRO A 313 -9.10 -16.70 -13.63
C PRO A 313 -8.40 -15.62 -12.78
N ILE A 314 -8.90 -14.39 -12.83
CA ILE A 314 -8.31 -13.24 -12.12
C ILE A 314 -8.17 -13.49 -10.60
N GLY A 315 -9.06 -14.32 -10.01
CA GLY A 315 -8.97 -14.72 -8.62
C GLY A 315 -7.71 -15.55 -8.31
N ASP A 316 -7.27 -16.40 -9.25
CA ASP A 316 -6.04 -17.19 -9.12
C ASP A 316 -4.81 -16.29 -9.27
N ILE A 317 -4.81 -15.42 -10.28
CA ILE A 317 -3.77 -14.40 -10.46
C ILE A 317 -3.64 -13.53 -9.21
N GLN A 318 -4.77 -13.09 -8.65
CA GLN A 318 -4.82 -12.29 -7.42
C GLN A 318 -4.20 -13.04 -6.23
N ARG A 319 -4.51 -14.34 -6.07
CA ARG A 319 -3.94 -15.18 -5.00
C ARG A 319 -2.42 -15.34 -5.14
N ILE A 320 -1.93 -15.62 -6.34
CA ILE A 320 -0.50 -15.74 -6.63
C ILE A 320 0.21 -14.42 -6.34
N LEU A 321 -0.36 -13.31 -6.77
CA LEU A 321 0.18 -11.97 -6.51
C LEU A 321 0.06 -11.57 -5.03
N GLY A 322 -0.85 -12.14 -4.26
CA GLY A 322 -1.11 -11.75 -2.87
C GLY A 322 -1.68 -10.33 -2.76
N HIS A 323 -2.59 -9.96 -3.65
CA HIS A 323 -3.33 -8.71 -3.58
C HIS A 323 -4.62 -8.89 -2.76
N GLU A 324 -4.87 -8.02 -1.80
CA GLU A 324 -6.13 -8.00 -1.03
C GLU A 324 -7.28 -7.45 -1.88
N ASN A 325 -7.00 -6.46 -2.71
CA ASN A 325 -8.01 -5.79 -3.52
C ASN A 325 -7.85 -6.19 -4.99
N ARG A 326 -8.94 -6.68 -5.58
CA ARG A 326 -9.04 -7.05 -6.99
C ARG A 326 -8.67 -5.89 -7.92
N LYS A 327 -9.05 -4.65 -7.61
CA LYS A 327 -8.67 -3.45 -8.37
C LYS A 327 -7.16 -3.30 -8.53
N THR A 328 -6.37 -3.78 -7.53
CA THR A 328 -4.91 -3.76 -7.64
C THR A 328 -4.42 -4.76 -8.69
N THR A 329 -5.09 -5.91 -8.86
CA THR A 329 -4.76 -6.90 -9.87
C THR A 329 -5.15 -6.39 -11.26
N GLU A 330 -6.33 -5.81 -11.41
CA GLU A 330 -6.83 -5.26 -12.67
C GLU A 330 -5.88 -4.23 -13.30
N ILE A 331 -5.16 -3.43 -12.49
CA ILE A 331 -4.14 -2.49 -13.00
C ILE A 331 -3.02 -3.21 -13.78
N TYR A 332 -2.80 -4.50 -13.51
CA TYR A 332 -1.77 -5.30 -14.16
C TYR A 332 -2.26 -5.93 -15.46
N LEU A 333 -3.56 -6.16 -15.62
CA LEU A 333 -4.15 -6.92 -16.70
C LEU A 333 -4.33 -6.08 -17.99
N HIS A 334 -4.44 -4.76 -17.84
CA HIS A 334 -4.65 -3.86 -19.00
C HIS A 334 -3.36 -3.48 -19.75
N SER A 335 -2.22 -4.09 -19.45
CA SER A 335 -0.93 -3.60 -19.93
C SER A 335 -0.28 -4.44 -21.05
N ILE A 336 -0.82 -5.61 -21.37
CA ILE A 336 -0.37 -6.42 -22.49
C ILE A 336 -1.57 -6.73 -23.39
N GLY A 337 -1.70 -6.07 -24.44
CA GLY A 337 -2.12 -6.19 -25.72
C GLY A 337 -3.50 -6.52 -26.17
N ASN A 338 -3.69 -7.54 -26.85
CA ASN A 338 -4.72 -7.78 -27.84
C ASN A 338 -6.05 -8.32 -27.25
N SER A 339 -6.21 -8.41 -25.95
CA SER A 339 -7.42 -9.00 -25.36
C SER A 339 -8.72 -8.31 -25.80
N GLN A 340 -8.68 -7.00 -26.08
CA GLN A 340 -9.81 -6.30 -26.69
C GLN A 340 -9.98 -6.68 -28.17
N LYS A 341 -8.87 -6.79 -28.90
CA LYS A 341 -8.90 -7.23 -30.29
C LYS A 341 -9.37 -8.68 -30.39
N ASP A 342 -8.78 -9.57 -29.62
CA ASP A 342 -9.17 -10.98 -29.55
C ASP A 342 -10.65 -11.15 -29.15
N ALA A 343 -11.15 -10.33 -28.22
CA ALA A 343 -12.56 -10.31 -27.85
C ALA A 343 -13.46 -9.82 -28.99
N MET A 344 -13.01 -8.82 -29.75
CA MET A 344 -13.74 -8.33 -30.91
C MET A 344 -13.69 -9.34 -32.09
N ASP A 345 -12.57 -10.00 -32.30
CA ASP A 345 -12.43 -11.07 -33.29
C ASP A 345 -13.36 -12.27 -32.97
N ILE A 346 -13.45 -12.66 -31.68
CA ILE A 346 -14.41 -13.71 -31.20
C ILE A 346 -15.86 -13.26 -31.45
N LEU A 347 -16.16 -11.98 -31.23
CA LEU A 347 -17.48 -11.44 -31.44
C LEU A 347 -17.84 -11.49 -32.95
N ASP A 348 -16.90 -11.10 -33.78
CA ASP A 348 -17.04 -11.09 -35.24
C ASP A 348 -17.25 -12.51 -35.81
N GLU A 349 -16.44 -13.47 -35.38
CA GLU A 349 -16.64 -14.89 -35.71
C GLU A 349 -18.02 -15.44 -35.29
N LYS A 350 -18.54 -15.00 -34.17
CA LYS A 350 -19.88 -15.40 -33.72
C LYS A 350 -20.99 -14.78 -34.57
N PHE A 351 -20.83 -13.53 -34.98
CA PHE A 351 -21.75 -12.89 -35.89
C PHE A 351 -21.76 -13.59 -37.25
N GLU A 352 -20.60 -13.85 -37.84
CA GLU A 352 -20.52 -14.60 -39.13
C GLU A 352 -21.15 -15.99 -39.05
N LYS A 353 -20.89 -16.75 -37.97
CA LYS A 353 -21.49 -18.07 -37.77
C LYS A 353 -23.02 -18.01 -37.63
N THR A 354 -23.54 -16.92 -37.05
CA THR A 354 -24.98 -16.71 -36.89
C THR A 354 -25.64 -16.27 -38.16
N GLU A 355 -25.01 -15.37 -38.94
CA GLU A 355 -25.49 -14.94 -40.26
C GLU A 355 -25.59 -16.11 -41.27
N LYS A 356 -24.57 -16.97 -41.29
CA LYS A 356 -24.60 -18.21 -42.12
C LYS A 356 -25.73 -19.15 -41.68
N LYS A 357 -26.10 -19.21 -40.41
CA LYS A 357 -27.23 -20.01 -39.93
C LYS A 357 -28.59 -19.41 -40.26
N VAL A 358 -28.71 -18.10 -40.24
CA VAL A 358 -29.94 -17.37 -40.55
C VAL A 358 -30.16 -17.33 -42.07
N GLY A 359 -29.10 -17.10 -42.85
CA GLY A 359 -29.16 -17.12 -44.32
C GLY A 359 -29.53 -18.50 -44.87
N ASN A 360 -29.08 -19.60 -44.27
CA ASN A 360 -29.47 -20.97 -44.67
C ASN A 360 -30.92 -21.38 -44.26
N LYS A 361 -31.59 -20.61 -43.37
CA LYS A 361 -33.01 -20.84 -43.05
C LYS A 361 -34.00 -20.04 -43.90
N ALA A 362 -33.51 -19.11 -44.70
CA ALA A 362 -34.31 -18.30 -45.60
C ALA A 362 -34.43 -18.86 -47.03
N VAL A 363 -33.93 -20.08 -47.28
CA VAL A 363 -33.93 -20.74 -48.61
C VAL A 363 -34.60 -22.13 -48.49
N ILE A 364 -35.66 -22.27 -47.71
CA ILE A 364 -36.58 -23.43 -47.77
C ILE A 364 -38.00 -22.92 -47.92
#